data_041016c3bceec072c9f7f97426b6a275
#
_entry.id   041016c3bceec072c9f7f97426b6a275
#
_cell.length_a   1.000
_cell.length_b   1.000
_cell.length_c   1.000
_cell.angle_alpha   90.00
_cell.angle_beta   90.00
_cell.angle_gamma   90.00
#
_symmetry.space_group_name_H-M   'P 1'
#
loop_
_entity.id
_entity.type
_entity.pdbx_description
1 polymer ?
#
loop_
_entity_poly.entity_id
_entity_poly.type
_entity_poly.pdbx_seq_one_letter_code
_entity_poly.pdbx_strand_id
1 'polypeptide(L)'
;MSGQVTGHGGRKTLSTWAAASLVVISAAAAVAGAIVIPAWQHDRADSAGHRPAGIPPAISAGTVTLMRLSPAPAGTAPSFTLTDQDDRRLSLAGFRGKAVVLEFMDSRCTDICPLVSQEFIDAYRDLGSAQDRVVFVAVNVNQRYNQVADVLAYSRAHQLTAIPDWHFLTGPAAVLRAVWREYDIAVEADRRAGALVHTATVYFITPGGTERYTATPVADHTVGAAYPSGQISGWGQGIAQVAEATLG
;
A
#
# COMPACT_ATOMS: atom_id res chain seq x y z
N MET A 1 13.60 -56.82 -49.31
CA MET A 1 14.89 -56.61 -49.98
C MET A 1 15.71 -55.81 -48.97
N SER A 2 16.42 -56.45 -48.10
CA SER A 2 17.80 -56.95 -48.19
C SER A 2 18.82 -55.81 -48.27
N GLY A 3 19.65 -55.76 -47.28
CA GLY A 3 20.89 -54.97 -47.26
C GLY A 3 21.52 -54.83 -45.88
N GLN A 4 21.99 -55.96 -45.34
CA GLN A 4 23.01 -55.93 -44.27
C GLN A 4 24.36 -55.60 -44.90
N VAL A 5 25.22 -54.87 -44.21
CA VAL A 5 26.67 -55.03 -44.24
C VAL A 5 27.27 -54.73 -42.86
N THR A 6 27.99 -55.74 -42.46
CA THR A 6 28.83 -55.96 -41.30
C THR A 6 30.14 -55.14 -41.33
N GLY A 7 30.73 -54.85 -40.14
CA GLY A 7 32.14 -55.17 -40.09
C GLY A 7 33.03 -54.27 -39.18
N HIS A 8 33.65 -54.93 -38.20
CA HIS A 8 35.00 -54.82 -37.66
C HIS A 8 35.30 -53.56 -36.80
N GLY A 9 35.59 -53.59 -35.54
CA GLY A 9 36.63 -54.41 -34.91
C GLY A 9 37.92 -53.62 -34.78
N GLY A 10 38.16 -53.07 -33.59
CA GLY A 10 39.39 -52.33 -33.29
C GLY A 10 39.55 -52.07 -31.81
N ARG A 11 39.94 -53.11 -31.06
CA ARG A 11 40.55 -52.93 -29.73
C ARG A 11 41.85 -52.19 -29.88
N LYS A 12 42.05 -51.08 -29.14
CA LYS A 12 43.34 -50.51 -28.81
C LYS A 12 43.44 -50.22 -27.32
N THR A 13 44.28 -50.95 -26.74
CA THR A 13 44.97 -50.99 -25.49
C THR A 13 45.04 -49.65 -24.70
N LEU A 14 44.64 -49.74 -23.45
CA LEU A 14 44.96 -48.79 -22.36
C LEU A 14 46.48 -48.66 -22.21
N SER A 15 47.00 -47.46 -22.31
CA SER A 15 48.30 -47.11 -21.78
C SER A 15 48.10 -46.38 -20.47
N THR A 16 48.55 -47.02 -19.43
CA THR A 16 48.76 -46.54 -18.07
C THR A 16 49.85 -45.46 -18.00
N TRP A 17 49.48 -44.20 -18.02
CA TRP A 17 50.37 -43.11 -17.55
C TRP A 17 49.47 -41.89 -17.22
N ALA A 18 48.96 -41.82 -15.98
CA ALA A 18 48.52 -40.59 -15.37
C ALA A 18 48.11 -40.84 -13.89
N ALA A 19 49.09 -41.23 -13.12
CA ALA A 19 48.96 -41.24 -11.68
C ALA A 19 50.18 -40.54 -11.08
N ALA A 20 50.21 -39.20 -11.14
CA ALA A 20 51.08 -38.38 -10.32
C ALA A 20 50.91 -36.91 -10.72
N SER A 21 49.85 -36.21 -10.31
CA SER A 21 49.78 -34.74 -10.22
C SER A 21 48.43 -34.29 -9.66
N LEU A 22 48.07 -34.74 -8.48
CA LEU A 22 46.84 -34.29 -7.81
C LEU A 22 47.03 -34.21 -6.28
N VAL A 23 48.11 -33.63 -5.83
CA VAL A 23 48.29 -33.25 -4.41
C VAL A 23 49.22 -32.04 -4.32
N VAL A 24 48.85 -30.89 -4.83
CA VAL A 24 49.37 -29.56 -4.40
C VAL A 24 48.44 -28.43 -4.91
N ILE A 25 47.16 -28.49 -4.73
CA ILE A 25 46.30 -27.28 -4.80
C ILE A 25 45.15 -27.46 -3.78
N SER A 26 45.49 -27.56 -2.52
CA SER A 26 44.50 -27.54 -1.45
C SER A 26 44.94 -26.81 -0.18
N ALA A 27 45.92 -25.90 -0.32
CA ALA A 27 46.40 -25.12 0.83
C ALA A 27 46.47 -23.60 0.59
N ALA A 28 45.83 -23.05 -0.44
CA ALA A 28 45.85 -21.60 -0.69
C ALA A 28 44.46 -20.94 -0.92
N ALA A 29 43.37 -21.61 -0.58
CA ALA A 29 42.02 -21.05 -0.74
C ALA A 29 41.31 -20.75 0.59
N ALA A 30 42.02 -20.65 1.71
CA ALA A 30 41.41 -20.49 3.03
C ALA A 30 41.67 -19.12 3.70
N VAL A 31 42.13 -18.10 2.98
CA VAL A 31 42.38 -16.77 3.59
C VAL A 31 41.95 -15.60 2.67
N ALA A 32 40.81 -15.71 1.99
CA ALA A 32 40.19 -14.51 1.39
C ALA A 32 38.67 -14.67 1.26
N GLY A 33 38.05 -15.29 2.24
CA GLY A 33 36.61 -15.23 2.43
C GLY A 33 36.23 -13.97 3.21
N ALA A 34 36.67 -12.78 2.76
CA ALA A 34 35.95 -11.58 3.10
C ALA A 34 34.53 -11.73 2.48
N ILE A 35 33.57 -12.05 3.32
CA ILE A 35 32.16 -12.03 2.94
C ILE A 35 31.89 -10.61 2.50
N VAL A 36 31.95 -10.36 1.20
CA VAL A 36 31.40 -9.13 0.60
C VAL A 36 29.89 -9.28 0.74
N ILE A 37 29.35 -8.85 1.89
CA ILE A 37 27.91 -8.67 2.03
C ILE A 37 27.56 -7.58 1.01
N PRO A 38 26.73 -7.90 -0.02
CA PRO A 38 26.41 -6.90 -1.04
C PRO A 38 25.79 -5.68 -0.35
N ALA A 39 26.15 -4.48 -0.78
CA ALA A 39 25.69 -3.22 -0.18
C ALA A 39 24.17 -3.14 -0.03
N TRP A 40 23.42 -3.80 -0.93
CA TRP A 40 21.96 -3.89 -0.84
C TRP A 40 21.43 -4.66 0.38
N GLN A 41 22.25 -5.50 1.06
CA GLN A 41 21.84 -6.16 2.30
C GLN A 41 22.02 -5.22 3.51
N HIS A 42 22.97 -4.31 3.48
CA HIS A 42 23.10 -3.27 4.50
C HIS A 42 21.94 -2.27 4.42
N ASP A 43 21.56 -1.84 3.21
CA ASP A 43 20.43 -0.93 3.02
C ASP A 43 19.09 -1.51 3.53
N ARG A 44 18.90 -2.84 3.45
CA ARG A 44 17.70 -3.49 4.02
C ARG A 44 17.74 -3.60 5.54
N ALA A 45 18.92 -3.83 6.14
CA ALA A 45 19.06 -3.88 7.58
C ALA A 45 18.88 -2.50 8.22
N ASP A 46 19.41 -1.45 7.58
CA ASP A 46 19.28 -0.07 8.03
C ASP A 46 17.84 0.46 7.85
N SER A 47 17.14 0.02 6.81
CA SER A 47 15.74 0.39 6.57
C SER A 47 14.76 -0.24 7.58
N ALA A 48 15.07 -1.42 8.12
CA ALA A 48 14.22 -2.13 9.06
C ALA A 48 14.24 -1.55 10.49
N GLY A 49 15.17 -0.64 10.79
CA GLY A 49 15.34 -0.06 12.13
C GLY A 49 15.10 1.44 12.24
N HIS A 50 15.01 2.16 11.13
CA HIS A 50 14.88 3.62 11.16
C HIS A 50 13.43 4.06 11.28
N ARG A 51 13.05 4.44 12.50
CA ARG A 51 11.75 5.09 12.75
C ARG A 51 11.89 6.59 12.46
N PRO A 52 11.10 7.17 11.55
CA PRO A 52 11.11 8.63 11.33
C PRO A 52 10.85 9.39 12.63
N ALA A 53 11.53 10.51 12.83
CA ALA A 53 11.29 11.38 13.97
C ALA A 53 9.82 11.84 13.97
N GLY A 54 9.18 11.88 15.15
CA GLY A 54 7.78 12.28 15.29
C GLY A 54 6.76 11.13 15.21
N ILE A 55 7.18 9.89 14.94
CA ILE A 55 6.30 8.72 15.04
C ILE A 55 6.47 8.08 16.42
N PRO A 56 5.38 7.98 17.23
CA PRO A 56 5.45 7.47 18.59
C PRO A 56 5.71 5.94 18.62
N PRO A 57 6.30 5.42 19.72
CA PRO A 57 6.53 3.98 19.89
C PRO A 57 5.26 3.12 19.87
N ALA A 58 4.10 3.70 20.15
CA ALA A 58 2.80 3.01 20.09
C ALA A 58 2.49 2.48 18.66
N ILE A 59 3.03 3.11 17.61
CA ILE A 59 2.94 2.59 16.24
C ILE A 59 4.10 1.64 16.02
N SER A 60 3.83 0.38 15.66
CA SER A 60 4.87 -0.64 15.49
C SER A 60 5.85 -0.29 14.34
N ALA A 61 7.09 -0.72 14.44
CA ALA A 61 8.08 -0.55 13.36
C ALA A 61 7.63 -1.25 12.05
N GLY A 62 6.95 -2.39 12.18
CA GLY A 62 6.34 -3.09 11.05
C GLY A 62 5.29 -2.24 10.35
N THR A 63 4.40 -1.59 11.09
CA THR A 63 3.41 -0.65 10.55
C THR A 63 4.06 0.52 9.84
N VAL A 64 5.08 1.14 10.45
CA VAL A 64 5.82 2.26 9.85
C VAL A 64 6.40 1.87 8.49
N THR A 65 7.02 0.69 8.41
CA THR A 65 7.63 0.18 7.17
C THR A 65 6.57 -0.20 6.14
N LEU A 66 5.55 -0.96 6.54
CA LEU A 66 4.48 -1.45 5.66
C LEU A 66 3.74 -0.30 5.00
N MET A 67 3.38 0.72 5.78
CA MET A 67 2.58 1.86 5.33
C MET A 67 3.43 3.00 4.77
N ARG A 68 4.76 2.91 4.78
CA ARG A 68 5.67 4.04 4.52
C ARG A 68 5.23 5.28 5.29
N LEU A 69 4.87 5.05 6.55
CA LEU A 69 4.30 6.09 7.40
C LEU A 69 5.30 7.22 7.60
N SER A 70 4.82 8.44 7.40
CA SER A 70 5.61 9.66 7.58
C SER A 70 4.82 10.68 8.40
N PRO A 71 5.49 11.47 9.25
CA PRO A 71 4.86 12.65 9.82
C PRO A 71 4.42 13.59 8.70
N ALA A 72 3.19 14.09 8.77
CA ALA A 72 2.73 15.14 7.87
C ALA A 72 3.45 16.47 8.17
N PRO A 73 3.61 17.36 7.19
CA PRO A 73 4.02 18.73 7.45
C PRO A 73 3.10 19.36 8.50
N ALA A 74 3.69 20.14 9.42
CA ALA A 74 2.90 20.77 10.46
C ALA A 74 1.90 21.77 9.83
N GLY A 75 0.60 21.54 10.03
CA GLY A 75 -0.42 22.40 9.44
C GLY A 75 -1.85 21.91 9.70
N THR A 76 -2.78 22.83 9.55
CA THR A 76 -4.21 22.49 9.53
C THR A 76 -4.53 21.79 8.22
N ALA A 77 -5.24 20.69 8.28
CA ALA A 77 -5.70 19.97 7.09
C ALA A 77 -6.56 20.89 6.19
N PRO A 78 -6.37 20.88 4.87
CA PRO A 78 -7.14 21.67 3.93
C PRO A 78 -8.64 21.45 4.10
N SER A 79 -9.41 22.53 4.17
CA SER A 79 -10.85 22.46 4.39
C SER A 79 -11.59 22.12 3.11
N PHE A 80 -12.66 21.35 3.23
CA PHE A 80 -13.60 21.10 2.15
C PHE A 80 -15.04 21.05 2.66
N THR A 81 -15.98 21.19 1.74
CA THR A 81 -17.40 20.89 1.96
C THR A 81 -17.93 20.15 0.75
N LEU A 82 -18.33 18.90 0.96
CA LEU A 82 -18.78 17.96 -0.07
C LEU A 82 -20.08 17.27 0.39
N THR A 83 -20.66 16.43 -0.46
CA THR A 83 -21.86 15.66 -0.16
C THR A 83 -21.49 14.18 -0.02
N ASP A 84 -21.98 13.50 1.02
CA ASP A 84 -21.73 12.08 1.23
C ASP A 84 -22.72 11.16 0.47
N GLN A 85 -22.54 9.86 0.63
CA GLN A 85 -23.38 8.83 0.02
C GLN A 85 -24.86 8.84 0.49
N ASP A 86 -25.16 9.52 1.60
CA ASP A 86 -26.51 9.67 2.17
C ASP A 86 -27.11 11.05 1.86
N ASP A 87 -26.56 11.76 0.87
CA ASP A 87 -26.94 13.10 0.43
C ASP A 87 -26.85 14.18 1.54
N ARG A 88 -25.93 13.96 2.50
CA ARG A 88 -25.66 14.94 3.56
C ARG A 88 -24.49 15.83 3.17
N ARG A 89 -24.62 17.14 3.34
CA ARG A 89 -23.55 18.08 3.12
C ARG A 89 -22.63 18.12 4.34
N LEU A 90 -21.39 17.68 4.18
CA LEU A 90 -20.40 17.57 5.24
C LEU A 90 -19.14 18.39 4.93
N SER A 91 -18.54 18.91 5.99
CA SER A 91 -17.22 19.57 5.91
C SER A 91 -16.22 18.85 6.79
N LEU A 92 -14.92 18.99 6.49
CA LEU A 92 -13.87 18.46 7.36
C LEU A 92 -13.99 18.99 8.80
N ALA A 93 -14.39 20.26 8.95
CA ALA A 93 -14.62 20.85 10.26
C ALA A 93 -15.76 20.18 11.06
N GLY A 94 -16.71 19.55 10.38
CA GLY A 94 -17.81 18.80 11.02
C GLY A 94 -17.35 17.55 11.76
N PHE A 95 -16.13 17.05 11.48
CA PHE A 95 -15.55 15.88 12.13
C PHE A 95 -14.66 16.24 13.35
N ARG A 96 -14.64 17.50 13.77
CA ARG A 96 -13.91 17.92 14.98
C ARG A 96 -14.31 17.08 16.20
N GLY A 97 -13.32 16.72 17.02
CA GLY A 97 -13.51 15.82 18.16
C GLY A 97 -13.26 14.34 17.83
N LYS A 98 -13.15 13.98 16.54
CA LYS A 98 -12.77 12.64 16.09
C LYS A 98 -11.47 12.70 15.28
N ALA A 99 -10.69 11.61 15.32
CA ALA A 99 -9.62 11.41 14.35
C ALA A 99 -10.22 11.08 12.99
N VAL A 100 -9.67 11.64 11.91
CA VAL A 100 -10.12 11.38 10.54
C VAL A 100 -9.07 10.56 9.80
N VAL A 101 -9.50 9.43 9.26
CA VAL A 101 -8.75 8.67 8.26
C VAL A 101 -9.32 9.06 6.90
N LEU A 102 -8.54 9.85 6.15
CA LEU A 102 -8.98 10.40 4.85
C LEU A 102 -8.20 9.75 3.72
N GLU A 103 -8.92 9.31 2.70
CA GLU A 103 -8.35 8.78 1.47
C GLU A 103 -9.07 9.30 0.24
N PHE A 104 -8.45 9.15 -0.93
CA PHE A 104 -9.00 9.53 -2.22
C PHE A 104 -9.25 8.28 -3.04
N MET A 105 -10.51 8.05 -3.44
CA MET A 105 -10.95 6.81 -4.07
C MET A 105 -11.76 7.07 -5.33
N ASP A 106 -11.63 6.19 -6.33
CA ASP A 106 -12.49 6.22 -7.52
C ASP A 106 -13.76 5.39 -7.28
N SER A 107 -14.94 6.02 -7.38
CA SER A 107 -16.25 5.37 -7.26
C SER A 107 -16.53 4.29 -8.32
N ARG A 108 -15.64 4.13 -9.31
CA ARG A 108 -15.74 3.10 -10.39
C ARG A 108 -14.52 2.19 -10.45
N CYS A 109 -13.62 2.29 -9.50
CA CYS A 109 -12.44 1.44 -9.40
C CYS A 109 -12.85 -0.02 -9.17
N THR A 110 -12.22 -0.93 -9.93
CA THR A 110 -12.48 -2.37 -9.86
C THR A 110 -11.24 -3.19 -9.51
N ASP A 111 -10.10 -2.55 -9.28
CA ASP A 111 -8.82 -3.22 -9.00
C ASP A 111 -8.33 -3.00 -7.56
N ILE A 112 -7.77 -1.84 -7.22
CA ILE A 112 -7.16 -1.60 -5.92
C ILE A 112 -8.14 -1.10 -4.85
N CYS A 113 -9.12 -0.26 -5.20
CA CYS A 113 -10.02 0.32 -4.21
C CYS A 113 -10.90 -0.71 -3.47
N PRO A 114 -11.29 -1.87 -4.06
CA PRO A 114 -11.92 -2.96 -3.30
C PRO A 114 -11.05 -3.48 -2.16
N LEU A 115 -9.72 -3.55 -2.34
CA LEU A 115 -8.78 -3.97 -1.31
C LEU A 115 -8.69 -2.93 -0.20
N VAL A 116 -8.56 -1.65 -0.56
CA VAL A 116 -8.60 -0.53 0.38
C VAL A 116 -9.90 -0.52 1.18
N SER A 117 -11.02 -0.83 0.55
CA SER A 117 -12.31 -0.95 1.23
C SER A 117 -12.28 -2.04 2.31
N GLN A 118 -11.65 -3.19 2.03
CA GLN A 118 -11.48 -4.25 3.01
C GLN A 118 -10.53 -3.83 4.14
N GLU A 119 -9.46 -3.09 3.82
CA GLU A 119 -8.54 -2.54 4.82
C GLU A 119 -9.25 -1.59 5.79
N PHE A 120 -10.18 -0.76 5.31
CA PHE A 120 -10.99 0.10 6.17
C PHE A 120 -11.95 -0.68 7.08
N ILE A 121 -12.57 -1.74 6.56
CA ILE A 121 -13.44 -2.62 7.36
C ILE A 121 -12.62 -3.31 8.45
N ASP A 122 -11.44 -3.81 8.13
CA ASP A 122 -10.56 -4.47 9.09
C ASP A 122 -10.05 -3.45 10.12
N ALA A 123 -9.64 -2.26 9.69
CA ALA A 123 -9.23 -1.18 10.58
C ALA A 123 -10.35 -0.79 11.56
N TYR A 124 -11.58 -0.63 11.08
CA TYR A 124 -12.72 -0.34 11.95
C TYR A 124 -12.91 -1.42 13.03
N ARG A 125 -12.79 -2.69 12.67
CA ARG A 125 -12.89 -3.81 13.64
C ARG A 125 -11.76 -3.77 14.67
N ASP A 126 -10.54 -3.50 14.21
CA ASP A 126 -9.33 -3.48 15.03
C ASP A 126 -9.27 -2.28 16.00
N LEU A 127 -10.00 -1.19 15.72
CA LEU A 127 -10.14 -0.04 16.62
C LEU A 127 -10.86 -0.38 17.94
N GLY A 128 -11.64 -1.45 17.99
CA GLY A 128 -12.30 -1.90 19.22
C GLY A 128 -13.07 -0.77 19.92
N SER A 129 -12.64 -0.38 21.14
CA SER A 129 -13.29 0.69 21.92
C SER A 129 -13.04 2.10 21.37
N ALA A 130 -12.14 2.28 20.40
CA ALA A 130 -11.87 3.57 19.78
C ALA A 130 -12.75 3.85 18.55
N GLN A 131 -13.61 2.91 18.12
CA GLN A 131 -14.45 3.02 16.92
C GLN A 131 -15.25 4.32 16.86
N ASP A 132 -15.88 4.73 17.95
CA ASP A 132 -16.71 5.95 18.00
C ASP A 132 -15.90 7.26 17.93
N ARG A 133 -14.58 7.17 18.06
CA ARG A 133 -13.65 8.31 18.07
C ARG A 133 -12.93 8.51 16.73
N VAL A 134 -13.15 7.62 15.77
CA VAL A 134 -12.52 7.64 14.45
C VAL A 134 -13.61 7.69 13.38
N VAL A 135 -13.41 8.55 12.38
CA VAL A 135 -14.26 8.64 11.19
C VAL A 135 -13.43 8.26 9.96
N PHE A 136 -14.04 7.46 9.09
CA PHE A 136 -13.44 7.07 7.80
C PHE A 136 -14.07 7.89 6.68
N VAL A 137 -13.24 8.60 5.94
CA VAL A 137 -13.67 9.52 4.88
C VAL A 137 -12.94 9.17 3.59
N ALA A 138 -13.69 8.97 2.51
CA ALA A 138 -13.15 8.95 1.17
C ALA A 138 -13.63 10.18 0.39
N VAL A 139 -12.75 10.75 -0.45
CA VAL A 139 -13.11 11.79 -1.43
C VAL A 139 -13.02 11.19 -2.82
N ASN A 140 -14.10 11.32 -3.59
CA ASN A 140 -14.18 10.78 -4.95
C ASN A 140 -13.19 11.47 -5.89
N VAL A 141 -12.39 10.69 -6.62
CA VAL A 141 -11.50 11.17 -7.69
C VAL A 141 -12.09 11.03 -9.08
N ASN A 142 -13.31 10.51 -9.21
CA ASN A 142 -13.96 10.33 -10.50
C ASN A 142 -14.92 11.48 -10.82
N GLN A 143 -14.48 12.44 -11.64
CA GLN A 143 -15.31 13.58 -12.02
C GLN A 143 -16.45 13.25 -13.01
N ARG A 144 -16.46 12.05 -13.61
CA ARG A 144 -17.53 11.58 -14.51
C ARG A 144 -18.62 10.85 -13.77
N TYR A 145 -18.26 10.14 -12.70
CA TYR A 145 -19.14 9.38 -11.83
C TYR A 145 -19.13 10.02 -10.44
N ASN A 146 -19.64 11.25 -10.39
CA ASN A 146 -19.59 12.12 -9.22
C ASN A 146 -20.96 12.41 -8.59
N GLN A 147 -21.95 11.60 -8.92
CA GLN A 147 -23.28 11.69 -8.30
C GLN A 147 -23.27 10.96 -6.94
N VAL A 148 -24.17 11.37 -6.05
CA VAL A 148 -24.39 10.68 -4.77
C VAL A 148 -24.68 9.19 -5.00
N ALA A 149 -25.45 8.87 -6.04
CA ALA A 149 -25.78 7.49 -6.39
C ALA A 149 -24.52 6.65 -6.73
N ASP A 150 -23.46 7.24 -7.31
CA ASP A 150 -22.25 6.52 -7.67
C ASP A 150 -21.48 6.10 -6.41
N VAL A 151 -21.26 7.03 -5.48
CA VAL A 151 -20.54 6.76 -4.22
C VAL A 151 -21.34 5.86 -3.27
N LEU A 152 -22.68 5.96 -3.29
CA LEU A 152 -23.57 5.05 -2.56
C LEU A 152 -23.49 3.62 -3.12
N ALA A 153 -23.54 3.47 -4.45
CA ALA A 153 -23.45 2.18 -5.11
C ALA A 153 -22.12 1.49 -4.77
N TYR A 154 -21.01 2.24 -4.83
CA TYR A 154 -19.68 1.76 -4.45
C TYR A 154 -19.66 1.31 -2.97
N SER A 155 -20.10 2.17 -2.05
CA SER A 155 -20.10 1.90 -0.61
C SER A 155 -20.87 0.64 -0.26
N ARG A 156 -22.01 0.41 -0.92
CA ARG A 156 -22.82 -0.81 -0.75
C ARG A 156 -22.15 -2.05 -1.33
N ALA A 157 -21.62 -1.94 -2.54
CA ALA A 157 -20.97 -3.06 -3.23
C ALA A 157 -19.76 -3.60 -2.46
N HIS A 158 -19.05 -2.72 -1.75
CA HIS A 158 -17.86 -3.05 -0.97
C HIS A 158 -18.09 -3.09 0.55
N GLN A 159 -19.36 -3.15 0.99
CA GLN A 159 -19.75 -3.32 2.40
C GLN A 159 -19.26 -2.21 3.35
N LEU A 160 -18.83 -1.06 2.83
CA LEU A 160 -18.36 0.07 3.63
C LEU A 160 -19.46 0.68 4.50
N THR A 161 -20.72 0.51 4.11
CA THR A 161 -21.88 0.91 4.91
C THR A 161 -22.01 0.15 6.24
N ALA A 162 -21.20 -0.90 6.45
CA ALA A 162 -21.08 -1.58 7.75
C ALA A 162 -20.26 -0.78 8.77
N ILE A 163 -19.51 0.23 8.34
CA ILE A 163 -18.80 1.18 9.20
C ILE A 163 -19.77 2.33 9.50
N PRO A 164 -20.23 2.52 10.75
CA PRO A 164 -21.26 3.53 11.07
C PRO A 164 -20.87 4.96 10.72
N ASP A 165 -19.58 5.28 10.85
CA ASP A 165 -19.03 6.63 10.59
C ASP A 165 -18.16 6.61 9.31
N TRP A 166 -18.70 6.01 8.26
CA TRP A 166 -18.16 6.00 6.90
C TRP A 166 -18.80 7.10 6.05
N HIS A 167 -17.97 7.89 5.37
CA HIS A 167 -18.43 8.93 4.44
C HIS A 167 -17.64 8.87 3.13
N PHE A 168 -18.32 8.55 2.04
CA PHE A 168 -17.74 8.67 0.70
C PHE A 168 -18.26 9.95 0.05
N LEU A 169 -17.42 10.96 0.06
CA LEU A 169 -17.76 12.32 -0.31
C LEU A 169 -17.61 12.55 -1.82
N THR A 170 -18.57 13.24 -2.39
CA THR A 170 -18.59 13.63 -3.79
C THR A 170 -19.12 15.06 -3.96
N GLY A 171 -19.16 15.54 -5.21
CA GLY A 171 -19.66 16.88 -5.51
C GLY A 171 -19.37 17.31 -6.94
N PRO A 172 -19.63 18.59 -7.28
CA PRO A 172 -19.32 19.11 -8.60
C PRO A 172 -17.85 18.93 -8.96
N ALA A 173 -17.56 18.55 -10.20
CA ALA A 173 -16.20 18.25 -10.67
C ALA A 173 -15.19 19.39 -10.41
N ALA A 174 -15.62 20.64 -10.46
CA ALA A 174 -14.75 21.79 -10.16
C ALA A 174 -14.36 21.84 -8.68
N VAL A 175 -15.29 21.47 -7.78
CA VAL A 175 -15.06 21.43 -6.33
C VAL A 175 -14.14 20.26 -6.00
N LEU A 176 -14.40 19.06 -6.54
CA LEU A 176 -13.53 17.91 -6.37
C LEU A 176 -12.08 18.21 -6.79
N ARG A 177 -11.88 18.79 -7.96
CA ARG A 177 -10.54 19.19 -8.44
C ARG A 177 -9.86 20.22 -7.54
N ALA A 178 -10.61 21.11 -6.90
CA ALA A 178 -10.04 22.04 -5.92
C ALA A 178 -9.53 21.29 -4.68
N VAL A 179 -10.33 20.37 -4.14
CA VAL A 179 -9.93 19.52 -3.01
C VAL A 179 -8.71 18.67 -3.36
N TRP A 180 -8.67 18.04 -4.53
CA TRP A 180 -7.51 17.24 -4.96
C TRP A 180 -6.21 18.06 -4.98
N ARG A 181 -6.25 19.30 -5.48
CA ARG A 181 -5.07 20.19 -5.49
C ARG A 181 -4.59 20.56 -4.10
N GLU A 182 -5.52 20.82 -3.16
CA GLU A 182 -5.17 21.17 -1.78
C GLU A 182 -4.51 19.99 -1.02
N TYR A 183 -4.77 18.76 -1.46
CA TYR A 183 -4.20 17.54 -0.89
C TYR A 183 -3.12 16.91 -1.79
N ASP A 184 -2.61 17.62 -2.78
CA ASP A 184 -1.58 17.14 -3.73
C ASP A 184 -1.95 15.81 -4.43
N ILE A 185 -3.25 15.62 -4.68
CA ILE A 185 -3.75 14.44 -5.39
C ILE A 185 -3.73 14.70 -6.90
N ALA A 186 -2.80 14.05 -7.59
CA ALA A 186 -2.81 13.97 -9.04
C ALA A 186 -3.87 12.97 -9.50
N VAL A 187 -4.66 13.31 -10.49
CA VAL A 187 -5.66 12.43 -11.11
C VAL A 187 -5.49 12.48 -12.63
N GLU A 188 -5.16 11.35 -13.23
CA GLU A 188 -4.91 11.21 -14.66
C GLU A 188 -5.78 10.09 -15.25
N ALA A 189 -6.22 10.27 -16.49
CA ALA A 189 -6.92 9.23 -17.22
C ALA A 189 -5.90 8.29 -17.87
N ASP A 190 -5.93 7.03 -17.54
CA ASP A 190 -5.24 6.01 -18.32
C ASP A 190 -6.02 5.77 -19.61
N ARG A 191 -5.49 6.31 -20.71
CA ARG A 191 -6.11 6.19 -22.04
C ARG A 191 -6.10 4.76 -22.59
N ARG A 192 -5.22 3.89 -22.06
CA ARG A 192 -5.08 2.50 -22.52
C ARG A 192 -6.04 1.57 -21.80
N ALA A 193 -6.18 1.75 -20.50
CA ALA A 193 -7.04 0.90 -19.66
C ALA A 193 -8.46 1.46 -19.51
N GLY A 194 -8.73 2.72 -19.90
CA GLY A 194 -10.01 3.40 -19.64
C GLY A 194 -10.25 3.67 -18.14
N ALA A 195 -9.23 3.49 -17.33
CA ALA A 195 -9.23 3.68 -15.88
C ALA A 195 -8.72 5.06 -15.48
N LEU A 196 -8.84 5.41 -14.22
CA LEU A 196 -8.17 6.55 -13.61
C LEU A 196 -6.95 6.07 -12.82
N VAL A 197 -5.85 6.82 -12.94
CA VAL A 197 -4.69 6.69 -12.06
C VAL A 197 -4.64 7.92 -11.18
N HIS A 198 -4.50 7.74 -9.89
CA HIS A 198 -4.40 8.87 -8.96
C HIS A 198 -3.39 8.59 -7.86
N THR A 199 -2.94 9.67 -7.21
CA THR A 199 -2.10 9.56 -6.02
C THR A 199 -2.86 8.80 -4.94
N ALA A 200 -2.26 7.74 -4.40
CA ALA A 200 -2.78 6.97 -3.28
C ALA A 200 -2.05 7.43 -2.01
N THR A 201 -2.72 8.22 -1.18
CA THR A 201 -2.19 8.69 0.10
C THR A 201 -3.32 8.69 1.12
N VAL A 202 -3.07 8.03 2.25
CA VAL A 202 -3.96 8.08 3.41
C VAL A 202 -3.47 9.17 4.35
N TYR A 203 -4.35 10.09 4.72
CA TYR A 203 -4.09 11.17 5.65
C TYR A 203 -4.72 10.85 7.01
N PHE A 204 -3.95 11.03 8.08
CA PHE A 204 -4.42 10.89 9.45
C PHE A 204 -4.48 12.28 10.10
N ILE A 205 -5.70 12.73 10.39
CA ILE A 205 -5.99 14.07 10.87
C ILE A 205 -6.47 14.00 12.31
N THR A 206 -5.90 14.82 13.17
CA THR A 206 -6.24 14.86 14.61
C THR A 206 -7.66 15.35 14.85
N PRO A 207 -8.24 15.11 16.04
CA PRO A 207 -9.52 15.70 16.46
C PRO A 207 -9.53 17.24 16.39
N GLY A 208 -8.36 17.85 16.53
CA GLY A 208 -8.15 19.27 16.31
C GLY A 208 -8.06 19.70 14.85
N GLY A 209 -8.06 18.76 13.88
CA GLY A 209 -8.01 19.02 12.44
C GLY A 209 -6.64 19.38 11.90
N THR A 210 -5.59 18.92 12.57
CA THR A 210 -4.21 19.03 12.09
C THR A 210 -3.83 17.73 11.40
N GLU A 211 -3.22 17.78 10.22
CA GLU A 211 -2.60 16.60 9.62
C GLU A 211 -1.47 16.11 10.52
N ARG A 212 -1.50 14.84 10.86
CA ARG A 212 -0.53 14.26 11.77
C ARG A 212 0.43 13.31 11.06
N TYR A 213 -0.12 12.41 10.23
CA TYR A 213 0.63 11.42 9.49
C TYR A 213 0.07 11.28 8.09
N THR A 214 0.94 10.83 7.19
CA THR A 214 0.56 10.32 5.87
C THR A 214 1.09 8.90 5.71
N ALA A 215 0.32 8.07 5.01
CA ALA A 215 0.73 6.74 4.61
C ALA A 215 0.56 6.59 3.09
N THR A 216 1.51 5.92 2.45
CA THR A 216 1.46 5.69 1.01
C THR A 216 1.50 4.19 0.75
N PRO A 217 0.44 3.60 0.19
CA PRO A 217 0.44 2.20 -0.20
C PRO A 217 1.59 1.90 -1.16
N VAL A 218 2.32 0.83 -0.88
CA VAL A 218 3.24 0.25 -1.86
C VAL A 218 2.40 -0.60 -2.79
N ALA A 219 1.75 0.03 -3.73
CA ALA A 219 1.08 -0.71 -4.78
C ALA A 219 2.11 -1.06 -5.86
N ASP A 220 2.56 -2.30 -5.86
CA ASP A 220 3.04 -2.91 -7.09
C ASP A 220 1.78 -3.17 -7.94
N HIS A 221 1.40 -2.15 -8.73
CA HIS A 221 0.22 -2.17 -9.60
C HIS A 221 0.40 -3.08 -10.81
N THR A 222 1.03 -4.22 -10.63
CA THR A 222 0.99 -5.26 -11.65
C THR A 222 -0.45 -5.77 -11.71
N VAL A 223 -1.17 -5.31 -12.72
CA VAL A 223 -2.53 -5.74 -13.03
C VAL A 223 -2.61 -7.27 -12.92
N GLY A 224 -3.43 -7.77 -11.99
CA GLY A 224 -3.59 -9.22 -11.75
C GLY A 224 -2.69 -9.82 -10.66
N ALA A 225 -1.89 -9.07 -9.94
CA ALA A 225 -1.21 -9.56 -8.75
C ALA A 225 -2.24 -9.82 -7.64
N ALA A 226 -2.37 -11.08 -7.21
CA ALA A 226 -3.14 -11.41 -6.02
C ALA A 226 -2.40 -10.82 -4.80
N TYR A 227 -3.00 -9.82 -4.15
CA TYR A 227 -2.44 -9.31 -2.89
C TYR A 227 -2.52 -10.41 -1.83
N PRO A 228 -1.41 -10.73 -1.14
CA PRO A 228 -1.46 -11.67 -0.04
C PRO A 228 -2.45 -11.20 1.02
N SER A 229 -3.32 -12.08 1.50
CA SER A 229 -4.30 -11.74 2.54
C SER A 229 -3.67 -11.13 3.80
N GLY A 230 -2.42 -11.52 4.12
CA GLY A 230 -1.65 -10.93 5.21
C GLY A 230 -1.25 -9.47 4.99
N GLN A 231 -1.18 -8.98 3.76
CA GLN A 231 -0.89 -7.57 3.48
C GLN A 231 -2.12 -6.70 3.73
N ILE A 232 -3.31 -7.15 3.33
CA ILE A 232 -4.57 -6.44 3.56
C ILE A 232 -4.83 -6.31 5.06
N SER A 233 -4.76 -7.42 5.81
CA SER A 233 -4.94 -7.38 7.26
C SER A 233 -3.86 -6.56 7.97
N GLY A 234 -2.62 -6.59 7.49
CA GLY A 234 -1.54 -5.75 8.00
C GLY A 234 -1.80 -4.26 7.78
N TRP A 235 -2.38 -3.87 6.65
CA TRP A 235 -2.79 -2.50 6.39
C TRP A 235 -3.96 -2.08 7.29
N GLY A 236 -4.99 -2.92 7.45
CA GLY A 236 -6.11 -2.67 8.35
C GLY A 236 -5.63 -2.41 9.79
N GLN A 237 -4.80 -3.31 10.35
CA GLN A 237 -4.19 -3.13 11.66
C GLN A 237 -3.34 -1.85 11.74
N GLY A 238 -2.58 -1.56 10.68
CA GLY A 238 -1.77 -0.35 10.59
C GLY A 238 -2.60 0.92 10.65
N ILE A 239 -3.69 0.99 9.88
CA ILE A 239 -4.62 2.12 9.89
C ILE A 239 -5.20 2.31 11.29
N ALA A 240 -5.63 1.22 11.97
CA ALA A 240 -6.14 1.30 13.33
C ALA A 240 -5.11 1.85 14.32
N GLN A 241 -3.87 1.32 14.32
CA GLN A 241 -2.79 1.80 15.19
C GLN A 241 -2.48 3.29 14.97
N VAL A 242 -2.42 3.73 13.70
CA VAL A 242 -2.11 5.13 13.39
C VAL A 242 -3.27 6.04 13.75
N ALA A 243 -4.52 5.62 13.50
CA ALA A 243 -5.71 6.37 13.88
C ALA A 243 -5.81 6.54 15.41
N GLU A 244 -5.54 5.50 16.19
CA GLU A 244 -5.48 5.59 17.66
C GLU A 244 -4.38 6.55 18.13
N ALA A 245 -3.18 6.45 17.56
CA ALA A 245 -2.08 7.37 17.88
C ALA A 245 -2.37 8.82 17.48
N THR A 246 -3.32 9.04 16.56
CA THR A 246 -3.77 10.36 16.12
C THR A 246 -4.79 10.98 17.06
N LEU A 247 -5.41 10.19 17.93
CA LEU A 247 -6.36 10.67 18.94
C LEU A 247 -5.70 11.50 20.07
N GLY A 248 -4.38 11.45 20.19
CA GLY A 248 -3.58 12.22 21.17
C GLY A 248 -3.17 11.45 22.35
#